data_95772d2a4e461e713a94c2af02d6c424
#
_entry.id   95772d2a4e461e713a94c2af02d6c424
#
_cell.length_a   1.000
_cell.length_b   1.000
_cell.length_c   1.000
_cell.angle_alpha   90.00
_cell.angle_beta   90.00
_cell.angle_gamma   90.00
#
_symmetry.space_group_name_H-M   'P 1'
#
loop_
_entity.id
_entity.type
_entity.pdbx_description
1 polymer ?
#
loop_
_entity_poly.entity_id
_entity_poly.type
_entity_poly.pdbx_seq_one_letter_code
_entity_poly.pdbx_strand_id
1 'polypeptide(L)' 'MKLIQKLSEMVDEEIGDAHKYVKCALEYKDTHPNLSKVFFDLSAAETQHMTILHTEVAKLIEQYRQQHGE' A
#
# COMPACT_ATOMS: atom_id res chain seq x y z
N MET A 1 -16.19 3.57 11.50
CA MET A 1 -16.26 4.86 10.78
C MET A 1 -16.00 4.61 9.29
N LYS A 2 -16.82 5.18 8.44
CA LYS A 2 -16.74 4.91 6.99
C LYS A 2 -15.43 5.36 6.36
N LEU A 3 -14.87 6.48 6.81
CA LEU A 3 -13.62 6.98 6.27
C LEU A 3 -12.46 6.03 6.61
N ILE A 4 -12.39 5.53 7.85
CA ILE A 4 -11.36 4.58 8.26
C ILE A 4 -11.49 3.30 7.44
N GLN A 5 -12.71 2.80 7.26
CA GLN A 5 -12.96 1.61 6.45
C GLN A 5 -12.49 1.81 5.00
N LYS A 6 -12.82 2.96 4.42
CA LYS A 6 -12.42 3.26 3.04
C LYS A 6 -10.90 3.32 2.89
N LEU A 7 -10.21 3.96 3.84
CA LEU A 7 -8.75 4.04 3.83
C LEU A 7 -8.11 2.66 4.02
N SER A 8 -8.71 1.83 4.87
CA SER A 8 -8.23 0.45 5.07
C SER A 8 -8.37 -0.37 3.80
N GLU A 9 -9.47 -0.20 3.06
CA GLU A 9 -9.65 -0.86 1.77
C GLU A 9 -8.60 -0.40 0.76
N MET A 10 -8.25 0.89 0.76
CA MET A 10 -7.21 1.42 -0.11
C MET A 10 -5.84 0.84 0.23
N VAL A 11 -5.54 0.66 1.52
CA VAL A 11 -4.32 -0.02 1.96
C VAL A 11 -4.26 -1.44 1.42
N ASP A 12 -5.37 -2.18 1.50
CA ASP A 12 -5.46 -3.55 0.99
C ASP A 12 -5.21 -3.59 -0.53
N GLU A 13 -5.76 -2.62 -1.27
CA GLU A 13 -5.53 -2.51 -2.71
C GLU A 13 -4.06 -2.27 -3.04
N GLU A 14 -3.40 -1.38 -2.29
CA GLU A 14 -1.97 -1.09 -2.48
C GLU A 14 -1.11 -2.33 -2.18
N ILE A 15 -1.46 -3.11 -1.15
CA ILE A 15 -0.77 -4.37 -0.85
C ILE A 15 -0.91 -5.35 -2.03
N GLY A 16 -2.13 -5.50 -2.57
CA GLY A 16 -2.39 -6.36 -3.72
C GLY A 16 -1.60 -5.94 -4.94
N ASP A 17 -1.55 -4.64 -5.22
CA ASP A 17 -0.80 -4.10 -6.35
C ASP A 17 0.70 -4.32 -6.17
N ALA A 18 1.24 -4.10 -4.96
CA ALA A 18 2.65 -4.33 -4.68
C ALA A 18 3.03 -5.80 -4.93
N HIS A 19 2.21 -6.74 -4.49
CA HIS A 19 2.44 -8.18 -4.72
C HIS A 19 2.41 -8.52 -6.22
N LYS A 20 1.46 -7.95 -6.95
CA LYS A 20 1.33 -8.16 -8.39
C LYS A 20 2.60 -7.68 -9.12
N TYR A 21 3.11 -6.51 -8.78
CA TYR A 21 4.32 -5.98 -9.41
C TYR A 21 5.54 -6.84 -9.09
N VAL A 22 5.71 -7.31 -7.86
CA VAL A 22 6.81 -8.20 -7.49
C VAL A 22 6.73 -9.50 -8.30
N LYS A 23 5.55 -10.08 -8.41
CA LYS A 23 5.33 -11.31 -9.19
C LYS A 23 5.73 -11.10 -10.64
N CYS A 24 5.31 -9.99 -11.25
CA CYS A 24 5.67 -9.66 -12.64
C CYS A 24 7.18 -9.45 -12.77
N ALA A 25 7.80 -8.77 -11.79
CA ALA A 25 9.24 -8.55 -11.81
C ALA A 25 10.02 -9.86 -11.84
N LEU A 26 9.62 -10.82 -11.01
CA LEU A 26 10.26 -12.13 -10.96
C LEU A 26 10.02 -12.93 -12.23
N GLU A 27 8.82 -12.84 -12.80
CA GLU A 27 8.47 -13.56 -14.03
C GLU A 27 9.32 -13.11 -15.22
N TYR A 28 9.59 -11.81 -15.34
CA TYR A 28 10.30 -11.24 -16.49
C TYR A 28 11.77 -10.93 -16.21
N LYS A 29 12.29 -11.37 -15.08
CA LYS A 29 13.66 -11.09 -14.65
C LYS A 29 14.70 -11.49 -15.68
N ASP A 30 14.56 -12.68 -16.29
CA ASP A 30 15.55 -13.23 -17.21
C ASP A 30 15.35 -12.79 -18.66
N THR A 31 14.09 -12.55 -19.06
CA THR A 31 13.76 -12.20 -20.45
C THR A 31 13.72 -10.70 -20.69
N HIS A 32 13.31 -9.92 -19.69
CA HIS A 32 13.12 -8.47 -19.80
C HIS A 32 13.64 -7.79 -18.53
N PRO A 33 14.98 -7.77 -18.31
CA PRO A 33 15.54 -7.27 -17.05
C PRO A 33 15.21 -5.80 -16.76
N ASN A 34 15.16 -4.95 -17.78
CA ASN A 34 14.82 -3.54 -17.59
C ASN A 34 13.37 -3.38 -17.14
N LEU A 35 12.46 -4.14 -17.74
CA LEU A 35 11.05 -4.14 -17.36
C LEU A 35 10.86 -4.71 -15.96
N SER A 36 11.60 -5.76 -15.62
CA SER A 36 11.60 -6.32 -14.27
C SER A 36 11.97 -5.27 -13.23
N LYS A 37 12.99 -4.46 -13.50
CA LYS A 37 13.39 -3.36 -12.61
C LYS A 37 12.27 -2.33 -12.44
N VAL A 38 11.57 -2.01 -13.52
CA VAL A 38 10.42 -1.09 -13.47
C VAL A 38 9.34 -1.63 -12.55
N PHE A 39 9.03 -2.93 -12.63
CA PHE A 39 8.05 -3.55 -11.75
C PHE A 39 8.48 -3.51 -10.29
N PHE A 40 9.77 -3.74 -9.98
CA PHE A 40 10.27 -3.59 -8.61
C PHE A 40 10.13 -2.16 -8.11
N ASP A 41 10.43 -1.17 -8.95
CA ASP A 41 10.28 0.24 -8.59
C ASP A 41 8.82 0.60 -8.33
N LEU A 42 7.89 0.06 -9.13
CA LEU A 42 6.45 0.26 -8.93
C LEU A 42 5.99 -0.39 -7.63
N SER A 43 6.50 -1.58 -7.31
CA SER A 43 6.19 -2.24 -6.05
C SER A 43 6.65 -1.40 -4.84
N ALA A 44 7.85 -0.82 -4.93
CA ALA A 44 8.37 0.04 -3.87
C ALA A 44 7.50 1.29 -3.70
N ALA A 45 7.03 1.89 -4.80
CA ALA A 45 6.14 3.04 -4.77
C ALA A 45 4.80 2.70 -4.09
N GLU A 46 4.22 1.53 -4.41
CA GLU A 46 2.97 1.07 -3.78
C GLU A 46 3.16 0.85 -2.28
N THR A 47 4.32 0.32 -1.86
CA THR A 47 4.64 0.14 -0.45
C THR A 47 4.72 1.49 0.27
N GLN A 48 5.28 2.51 -0.37
CA GLN A 48 5.33 3.87 0.17
C GLN A 48 3.93 4.46 0.32
N HIS A 49 3.07 4.30 -0.68
CA HIS A 49 1.67 4.74 -0.63
C HIS A 49 0.93 4.07 0.52
N MET A 50 1.12 2.78 0.70
CA MET A 50 0.52 2.02 1.78
C MET A 50 0.93 2.57 3.15
N THR A 51 2.21 2.90 3.32
CA THR A 51 2.71 3.47 4.58
C THR A 51 2.05 4.82 4.88
N ILE A 52 1.92 5.66 3.87
CA ILE A 52 1.25 6.96 4.01
C ILE A 52 -0.20 6.78 4.45
N LEU A 53 -0.95 5.91 3.76
CA LEU A 53 -2.34 5.64 4.09
C LEU A 53 -2.50 5.04 5.48
N HIS A 54 -1.63 4.11 5.85
CA HIS A 54 -1.64 3.50 7.17
C HIS A 54 -1.41 4.53 8.28
N THR A 55 -0.51 5.47 8.06
CA THR A 55 -0.25 6.56 9.00
C THR A 55 -1.51 7.41 9.21
N GLU A 56 -2.23 7.73 8.13
CA GLU A 56 -3.46 8.51 8.22
C GLU A 56 -4.56 7.74 8.96
N VAL A 57 -4.68 6.44 8.73
CA VAL A 57 -5.63 5.60 9.46
C VAL A 57 -5.32 5.64 10.96
N ALA A 58 -4.05 5.51 11.33
CA ALA A 58 -3.64 5.55 12.74
C ALA A 58 -3.98 6.88 13.39
N LYS A 59 -3.77 8.00 12.68
CA LYS A 59 -4.14 9.34 13.17
C LYS A 59 -5.64 9.47 13.40
N LEU A 60 -6.46 8.96 12.49
CA LEU A 60 -7.91 9.02 12.61
C LEU A 60 -8.40 8.21 13.78
N ILE A 61 -7.85 7.03 14.01
CA ILE A 61 -8.19 6.18 15.15
C ILE A 61 -7.88 6.92 16.45
N GLU A 62 -6.71 7.55 16.54
CA GLU A 62 -6.34 8.30 17.74
C GLU A 62 -7.26 9.48 17.98
N GLN A 63 -7.61 10.23 16.94
CA GLN A 63 -8.57 11.34 17.04
C GLN A 63 -9.92 10.86 17.53
N TYR A 64 -10.40 9.74 17.01
CA TYR A 64 -11.65 9.14 17.42
C TYR A 64 -11.64 8.79 18.92
N ARG A 65 -10.56 8.20 19.39
CA ARG A 65 -10.40 7.85 20.81
C ARG A 65 -10.46 9.09 21.69
N GLN A 66 -9.76 10.14 21.32
CA GLN A 66 -9.74 11.40 22.09
C GLN A 66 -11.13 12.02 22.17
N GLN A 67 -11.89 12.01 21.07
CA GLN A 67 -13.22 12.57 21.03
C GLN A 67 -14.23 11.79 21.86
N HIS A 68 -14.04 10.50 22.02
CA HIS A 68 -14.97 9.61 22.72
C HIS A 68 -14.50 9.21 24.11
N GLY A 69 -13.47 9.86 24.64
CA GLY A 69 -13.04 9.67 26.02
C GLY A 69 -12.34 8.37 26.31
N GLU A 70 -11.78 7.77 25.30
CA GLU A 70 -11.02 6.52 25.46
C GLU A 70 -9.61 6.77 26.06
#